data_8e38940020a87a5ffac8d1f5b23e9dc8
#
_entry.id   8e38940020a87a5ffac8d1f5b23e9dc8
#
_cell.length_a   1.000
_cell.length_b   1.000
_cell.length_c   1.000
_cell.angle_alpha   90.00
_cell.angle_beta   90.00
_cell.angle_gamma   90.00
#
_symmetry.space_group_name_H-M   'P 1'
#
loop_
_entity.id
_entity.type
_entity.pdbx_description
1 polymer ?
#
loop_
_entity_poly.entity_id
_entity_poly.type
_entity_poly.pdbx_seq_one_letter_code
_entity_poly.pdbx_strand_id
1 'polypeptide(L)'
;AANKAGLEYVELIDEPTAAAFTYAFSSGKRLNGNYVIYDLGGGTFDVSVAQIKGKDIKILAKEGLGELGGRDFDHALYELIAKKFKKETGKDLSEEEVDRALNLEEQKKSLSKRDLNISLSIRGKGAADFKITQKQFNAAISADVTQTITQCELVLEDANLSQNDITEVLLVGGSTRVPLVNESVNEFFGQEAKMVGNPDEAVALGAAIYSAYKIDSRKLNASQKNTMDGVKIDEITGSAFGTSALVTNPMDPNQSIMVNSIIIEKGVQRPCSVTQDYYTVHDNQTKLHLDVTEAEDNNETD
;
A
#
# COMPACT_ATOMS: atom_id res chain seq x y z
N ALA A 1 6.77 -10.60 16.48
CA ALA A 1 7.12 -11.70 15.56
C ALA A 1 8.63 -11.87 15.47
N ALA A 2 9.39 -10.85 15.05
CA ALA A 2 10.83 -10.92 14.78
C ALA A 2 11.66 -11.37 16.00
N ASN A 3 11.42 -10.79 17.18
CA ASN A 3 12.12 -11.21 18.43
C ASN A 3 11.81 -12.67 18.79
N LYS A 4 10.55 -13.15 18.53
CA LYS A 4 10.19 -14.57 18.73
C LYS A 4 10.90 -15.49 17.73
N ALA A 5 11.32 -14.96 16.57
CA ALA A 5 12.12 -15.68 15.58
C ALA A 5 13.63 -15.62 15.86
N GLY A 6 14.07 -15.02 16.98
CA GLY A 6 15.48 -14.96 17.39
C GLY A 6 16.27 -13.81 16.77
N LEU A 7 15.60 -12.81 16.16
CA LEU A 7 16.28 -11.62 15.67
C LEU A 7 16.52 -10.64 16.82
N GLU A 8 17.78 -10.30 17.06
CA GLU A 8 18.20 -9.42 18.17
C GLU A 8 17.99 -7.94 17.86
N TYR A 9 18.16 -7.56 16.60
CA TYR A 9 18.01 -6.19 16.13
C TYR A 9 16.93 -6.13 15.06
N VAL A 10 15.89 -5.35 15.34
CA VAL A 10 14.75 -5.14 14.44
C VAL A 10 14.50 -3.66 14.34
N GLU A 11 14.59 -3.13 13.14
CA GLU A 11 14.18 -1.79 12.77
C GLU A 11 13.02 -1.89 11.78
N LEU A 12 12.12 -0.94 11.83
CA LEU A 12 11.02 -0.85 10.88
C LEU A 12 11.34 0.21 9.83
N ILE A 13 10.97 -0.07 8.61
CA ILE A 13 11.00 0.87 7.49
C ILE A 13 9.70 0.71 6.72
N ASP A 14 9.13 1.80 6.26
CA ASP A 14 7.94 1.75 5.42
C ASP A 14 8.30 1.27 4.01
N GLU A 15 7.42 0.48 3.40
CA GLU A 15 7.66 -0.10 2.07
C GLU A 15 7.99 0.94 1.00
N PRO A 16 7.25 2.08 0.90
CA PRO A 16 7.59 3.11 -0.08
C PRO A 16 8.95 3.78 0.19
N THR A 17 9.34 3.94 1.45
CA THR A 17 10.68 4.43 1.79
C THR A 17 11.74 3.44 1.34
N ALA A 18 11.53 2.14 1.56
CA ALA A 18 12.43 1.09 1.07
C ALA A 18 12.54 1.10 -0.46
N ALA A 19 11.43 1.24 -1.18
CA ALA A 19 11.43 1.33 -2.63
C ALA A 19 12.18 2.58 -3.14
N ALA A 20 11.99 3.73 -2.49
CA ALA A 20 12.75 4.96 -2.78
C ALA A 20 14.27 4.76 -2.59
N PHE A 21 14.67 4.01 -1.54
CA PHE A 21 16.05 3.61 -1.34
C PHE A 21 16.58 2.78 -2.49
N THR A 22 15.85 1.74 -2.85
CA THR A 22 16.26 0.88 -3.97
C THR A 22 16.47 1.70 -5.22
N TYR A 23 15.55 2.61 -5.53
CA TYR A 23 15.69 3.47 -6.70
C TYR A 23 16.89 4.42 -6.58
N ALA A 24 17.05 5.11 -5.45
CA ALA A 24 18.12 6.07 -5.24
C ALA A 24 19.50 5.43 -5.35
N PHE A 25 19.66 4.22 -4.84
CA PHE A 25 20.97 3.53 -4.82
C PHE A 25 21.23 2.66 -6.05
N SER A 26 20.21 2.19 -6.78
CA SER A 26 20.36 1.37 -7.98
C SER A 26 20.40 2.18 -9.28
N SER A 27 19.86 3.40 -9.28
CA SER A 27 19.78 4.24 -10.49
C SER A 27 21.14 4.65 -11.09
N GLY A 28 22.21 4.62 -10.27
CA GLY A 28 23.56 5.09 -10.65
C GLY A 28 23.63 6.60 -10.95
N LYS A 29 22.55 7.35 -10.70
CA LYS A 29 22.44 8.80 -10.95
C LYS A 29 22.29 9.56 -9.63
N ARG A 30 22.70 10.80 -9.63
CA ARG A 30 22.36 11.72 -8.53
C ARG A 30 20.93 12.22 -8.76
N LEU A 31 20.00 11.71 -7.96
CA LEU A 31 18.61 12.10 -8.04
C LEU A 31 18.40 13.49 -7.42
N ASN A 32 17.50 14.27 -7.99
CA ASN A 32 17.06 15.55 -7.45
C ASN A 32 15.65 15.88 -7.96
N GLY A 33 14.66 15.82 -7.09
CA GLY A 33 13.28 16.10 -7.46
C GLY A 33 12.27 15.40 -6.55
N ASN A 34 11.02 15.43 -6.97
CA ASN A 34 9.92 14.76 -6.30
C ASN A 34 9.54 13.49 -7.08
N TYR A 35 9.39 12.40 -6.39
CA TYR A 35 9.12 11.07 -6.92
C TYR A 35 7.84 10.54 -6.30
N VAL A 36 6.96 10.00 -7.12
CA VAL A 36 5.81 9.23 -6.62
C VAL A 36 6.23 7.76 -6.57
N ILE A 37 5.99 7.10 -5.45
CA ILE A 37 6.09 5.65 -5.30
C ILE A 37 4.67 5.12 -5.27
N TYR A 38 4.28 4.37 -6.30
CA TYR A 38 2.99 3.73 -6.46
C TYR A 38 3.19 2.22 -6.23
N ASP A 39 2.80 1.76 -5.06
CA ASP A 39 2.96 0.36 -4.65
C ASP A 39 1.62 -0.36 -4.64
N LEU A 40 1.40 -1.22 -5.62
CA LEU A 40 0.21 -2.07 -5.70
C LEU A 40 0.60 -3.52 -5.54
N GLY A 41 0.46 -4.00 -4.32
CA GLY A 41 0.78 -5.35 -3.91
C GLY A 41 -0.32 -6.37 -4.18
N GLY A 42 -0.28 -7.47 -3.43
CA GLY A 42 -1.29 -8.53 -3.51
C GLY A 42 -2.57 -8.24 -2.74
N GLY A 43 -2.56 -7.36 -1.75
CA GLY A 43 -3.70 -7.08 -0.88
C GLY A 43 -3.82 -5.65 -0.39
N THR A 44 -2.81 -4.82 -0.63
CA THR A 44 -2.78 -3.41 -0.24
C THR A 44 -2.31 -2.55 -1.40
N PHE A 45 -2.74 -1.31 -1.37
CA PHE A 45 -2.25 -0.25 -2.22
C PHE A 45 -1.70 0.89 -1.35
N ASP A 46 -0.49 1.32 -1.64
CA ASP A 46 0.16 2.45 -1.00
C ASP A 46 0.72 3.41 -2.05
N VAL A 47 0.55 4.70 -1.82
CA VAL A 47 1.17 5.74 -2.65
C VAL A 47 1.84 6.78 -1.77
N SER A 48 3.05 7.17 -2.15
CA SER A 48 3.81 8.17 -1.39
C SER A 48 4.50 9.16 -2.33
N VAL A 49 4.65 10.38 -1.85
CA VAL A 49 5.51 11.38 -2.49
C VAL A 49 6.81 11.49 -1.69
N ALA A 50 7.93 11.22 -2.35
CA ALA A 50 9.27 11.36 -1.80
C ALA A 50 10.04 12.47 -2.50
N GLN A 51 10.60 13.41 -1.73
CA GLN A 51 11.60 14.34 -2.23
C GLN A 51 12.97 13.70 -2.05
N ILE A 52 13.72 13.57 -3.14
CA ILE A 52 15.08 13.03 -3.13
C ILE A 52 16.06 14.13 -3.56
N LYS A 53 17.05 14.41 -2.74
CA LYS A 53 18.14 15.37 -3.02
C LYS A 53 19.48 14.69 -2.80
N GLY A 54 19.99 14.04 -3.84
CA GLY A 54 21.21 13.23 -3.74
C GLY A 54 21.00 12.01 -2.86
N LYS A 55 21.45 12.05 -1.61
CA LYS A 55 21.30 10.98 -0.61
C LYS A 55 20.29 11.32 0.49
N ASP A 56 19.69 12.50 0.43
CA ASP A 56 18.63 12.89 1.36
C ASP A 56 17.28 12.44 0.79
N ILE A 57 16.55 11.63 1.52
CA ILE A 57 15.22 11.13 1.17
C ILE A 57 14.25 11.63 2.23
N LYS A 58 13.27 12.41 1.80
CA LYS A 58 12.22 12.92 2.65
C LYS A 58 10.86 12.50 2.10
N ILE A 59 10.06 11.80 2.88
CA ILE A 59 8.68 11.52 2.55
C ILE A 59 7.85 12.78 2.86
N LEU A 60 7.10 13.25 1.88
CA LEU A 60 6.29 14.46 1.98
C LEU A 60 4.84 14.14 2.34
N ALA A 61 4.28 13.09 1.74
CA ALA A 61 2.91 12.65 1.98
C ALA A 61 2.78 11.15 1.69
N LYS A 62 1.73 10.53 2.25
CA LYS A 62 1.38 9.11 2.08
C LYS A 62 -0.13 8.96 2.05
N GLU A 63 -0.61 8.12 1.17
CA GLU A 63 -2.00 7.66 1.08
C GLU A 63 -2.04 6.17 0.78
N GLY A 64 -3.18 5.51 1.01
CA GLY A 64 -3.28 4.08 0.73
C GLY A 64 -4.67 3.51 0.92
N LEU A 65 -4.81 2.25 0.51
CA LEU A 65 -6.01 1.44 0.67
C LEU A 65 -5.58 0.09 1.24
N GLY A 66 -5.93 -0.18 2.49
CA GLY A 66 -5.49 -1.35 3.24
C GLY A 66 -6.10 -2.68 2.75
N GLU A 67 -7.14 -2.63 1.94
CA GLU A 67 -7.88 -3.79 1.45
C GLU A 67 -8.10 -3.74 -0.07
N LEU A 68 -7.10 -3.26 -0.83
CA LEU A 68 -7.14 -3.26 -2.30
C LEU A 68 -5.82 -3.73 -2.90
N GLY A 69 -5.87 -4.76 -3.74
CA GLY A 69 -4.67 -5.29 -4.38
C GLY A 69 -4.94 -6.40 -5.40
N GLY A 70 -3.92 -7.18 -5.68
CA GLY A 70 -3.99 -8.25 -6.69
C GLY A 70 -5.02 -9.33 -6.39
N ARG A 71 -5.41 -9.54 -5.12
CA ARG A 71 -6.47 -10.49 -4.73
C ARG A 71 -7.86 -10.02 -5.16
N ASP A 72 -8.11 -8.72 -5.17
CA ASP A 72 -9.37 -8.17 -5.67
C ASP A 72 -9.47 -8.36 -7.18
N PHE A 73 -8.35 -8.27 -7.88
CA PHE A 73 -8.27 -8.57 -9.30
C PHE A 73 -8.47 -10.09 -9.57
N ASP A 74 -7.99 -10.97 -8.70
CA ASP A 74 -8.26 -12.42 -8.79
C ASP A 74 -9.75 -12.70 -8.56
N HIS A 75 -10.36 -12.02 -7.58
CA HIS A 75 -11.79 -12.12 -7.33
C HIS A 75 -12.64 -11.63 -8.53
N ALA A 76 -12.30 -10.48 -9.11
CA ALA A 76 -12.96 -9.99 -10.32
C ALA A 76 -12.84 -10.96 -11.50
N LEU A 77 -11.69 -11.63 -11.66
CA LEU A 77 -11.52 -12.69 -12.67
C LEU A 77 -12.38 -13.91 -12.34
N TYR A 78 -12.44 -14.34 -11.08
CA TYR A 78 -13.33 -15.39 -10.64
C TYR A 78 -14.78 -15.11 -11.02
N GLU A 79 -15.29 -13.92 -10.73
CA GLU A 79 -16.67 -13.55 -11.05
C GLU A 79 -16.97 -13.64 -12.56
N LEU A 80 -16.04 -13.21 -13.41
CA LEU A 80 -16.15 -13.35 -14.85
C LEU A 80 -16.23 -14.82 -15.30
N ILE A 81 -15.40 -15.68 -14.72
CA ILE A 81 -15.37 -17.11 -14.98
C ILE A 81 -16.66 -17.77 -14.51
N ALA A 82 -17.07 -17.53 -13.25
CA ALA A 82 -18.27 -18.09 -12.65
C ALA A 82 -19.52 -17.71 -13.43
N LYS A 83 -19.65 -16.44 -13.85
CA LYS A 83 -20.76 -15.95 -14.68
C LYS A 83 -20.86 -16.68 -16.02
N LYS A 84 -19.72 -16.90 -16.70
CA LYS A 84 -19.71 -17.62 -17.99
C LYS A 84 -20.00 -19.09 -17.81
N PHE A 85 -19.40 -19.74 -16.82
CA PHE A 85 -19.68 -21.15 -16.51
C PHE A 85 -21.16 -21.38 -16.18
N LYS A 86 -21.75 -20.52 -15.33
CA LYS A 86 -23.18 -20.58 -15.00
C LYS A 86 -24.07 -20.45 -16.22
N LYS A 87 -23.70 -19.57 -17.16
CA LYS A 87 -24.45 -19.40 -18.42
C LYS A 87 -24.49 -20.68 -19.25
N GLU A 88 -23.37 -21.41 -19.30
CA GLU A 88 -23.24 -22.64 -20.10
C GLU A 88 -23.82 -23.90 -19.40
N THR A 89 -23.68 -24.00 -18.08
CA THR A 89 -24.02 -25.21 -17.33
C THR A 89 -25.25 -25.06 -16.41
N GLY A 90 -25.69 -23.84 -16.16
CA GLY A 90 -26.75 -23.54 -15.17
C GLY A 90 -26.32 -23.71 -13.71
N LYS A 91 -25.02 -23.93 -13.43
CA LYS A 91 -24.47 -24.21 -12.09
C LYS A 91 -23.59 -23.09 -11.60
N ASP A 92 -23.70 -22.79 -10.30
CA ASP A 92 -22.83 -21.85 -9.62
C ASP A 92 -21.50 -22.51 -9.23
N LEU A 93 -20.43 -21.72 -9.25
CA LEU A 93 -19.10 -22.08 -8.76
C LEU A 93 -18.75 -21.22 -7.56
N SER A 94 -17.97 -21.78 -6.62
CA SER A 94 -17.29 -20.98 -5.60
C SER A 94 -15.92 -20.56 -6.12
N GLU A 95 -15.35 -19.52 -5.54
CA GLU A 95 -14.01 -19.04 -5.86
C GLU A 95 -12.96 -20.13 -5.63
N GLU A 96 -13.07 -20.85 -4.49
CA GLU A 96 -12.17 -21.96 -4.15
C GLU A 96 -12.21 -23.09 -5.18
N GLU A 97 -13.36 -23.40 -5.78
CA GLU A 97 -13.47 -24.41 -6.85
C GLU A 97 -12.75 -23.96 -8.11
N VAL A 98 -12.91 -22.67 -8.47
CA VAL A 98 -12.26 -22.10 -9.67
C VAL A 98 -10.76 -21.99 -9.46
N ASP A 99 -10.32 -21.47 -8.31
CA ASP A 99 -8.90 -21.32 -8.00
C ASP A 99 -8.17 -22.66 -7.95
N ARG A 100 -8.78 -23.67 -7.31
CA ARG A 100 -8.22 -25.03 -7.28
C ARG A 100 -8.09 -25.65 -8.68
N ALA A 101 -9.00 -25.31 -9.60
CA ALA A 101 -8.98 -25.86 -10.95
C ALA A 101 -8.04 -25.12 -11.91
N LEU A 102 -7.89 -23.80 -11.75
CA LEU A 102 -7.25 -22.94 -12.74
C LEU A 102 -6.05 -22.17 -12.20
N ASN A 103 -5.90 -21.99 -10.87
CA ASN A 103 -4.98 -21.04 -10.25
C ASN A 103 -5.24 -19.61 -10.78
N LEU A 104 -6.14 -18.88 -10.14
CA LEU A 104 -6.62 -17.56 -10.56
C LEU A 104 -5.47 -16.55 -10.77
N GLU A 105 -4.49 -16.55 -9.88
CA GLU A 105 -3.33 -15.65 -9.99
C GLU A 105 -2.55 -15.90 -11.29
N GLU A 106 -2.30 -17.16 -11.66
CA GLU A 106 -1.60 -17.50 -12.90
C GLU A 106 -2.44 -17.16 -14.14
N GLN A 107 -3.77 -17.31 -14.05
CA GLN A 107 -4.67 -16.86 -15.14
C GLN A 107 -4.63 -15.33 -15.27
N LYS A 108 -4.66 -14.58 -14.17
CA LYS A 108 -4.52 -13.12 -14.16
C LYS A 108 -3.21 -12.67 -14.81
N LYS A 109 -2.08 -13.28 -14.42
CA LYS A 109 -0.77 -13.01 -15.03
C LYS A 109 -0.74 -13.29 -16.54
N SER A 110 -1.40 -14.36 -16.95
CA SER A 110 -1.52 -14.71 -18.38
C SER A 110 -2.43 -13.73 -19.12
N LEU A 111 -3.52 -13.29 -18.50
CA LEU A 111 -4.49 -12.35 -19.06
C LEU A 111 -3.89 -10.95 -19.24
N SER A 112 -2.91 -10.57 -18.43
CA SER A 112 -2.14 -9.34 -18.65
C SER A 112 -1.36 -9.32 -19.97
N LYS A 113 -1.15 -10.48 -20.60
CA LYS A 113 -0.40 -10.62 -21.85
C LYS A 113 -1.28 -10.95 -23.07
N ARG A 114 -2.39 -11.66 -22.86
CA ARG A 114 -3.27 -12.15 -23.93
C ARG A 114 -4.64 -12.54 -23.38
N ASP A 115 -5.62 -12.62 -24.27
CA ASP A 115 -6.91 -13.23 -23.97
C ASP A 115 -6.76 -14.70 -23.57
N LEU A 116 -7.64 -15.18 -22.69
CA LEU A 116 -7.64 -16.55 -22.21
C LEU A 116 -8.73 -17.39 -22.88
N ASN A 117 -8.39 -18.57 -23.31
CA ASN A 117 -9.35 -19.64 -23.60
C ASN A 117 -9.35 -20.60 -22.41
N ILE A 118 -10.47 -20.71 -21.74
CA ILE A 118 -10.64 -21.50 -20.52
C ILE A 118 -11.49 -22.71 -20.84
N SER A 119 -10.95 -23.90 -20.54
CA SER A 119 -11.67 -25.16 -20.51
C SER A 119 -11.79 -25.59 -19.04
N LEU A 120 -12.96 -25.47 -18.45
CA LEU A 120 -13.22 -25.74 -17.04
C LEU A 120 -14.20 -26.88 -16.87
N SER A 121 -13.77 -27.93 -16.15
CA SER A 121 -14.61 -29.09 -15.80
C SER A 121 -14.65 -29.28 -14.29
N ILE A 122 -15.82 -29.19 -13.69
CA ILE A 122 -16.04 -29.37 -12.25
C ILE A 122 -16.94 -30.57 -12.01
N ARG A 123 -16.48 -31.49 -11.18
CA ARG A 123 -17.20 -32.72 -10.86
C ARG A 123 -18.58 -32.40 -10.27
N GLY A 124 -19.62 -32.97 -10.87
CA GLY A 124 -21.01 -32.76 -10.44
C GLY A 124 -21.65 -31.45 -10.91
N LYS A 125 -20.88 -30.55 -11.56
CA LYS A 125 -21.37 -29.27 -12.08
C LYS A 125 -21.31 -29.15 -13.61
N GLY A 126 -20.48 -29.98 -14.26
CA GLY A 126 -20.35 -30.00 -15.73
C GLY A 126 -19.04 -29.44 -16.23
N ALA A 127 -18.97 -29.21 -17.54
CA ALA A 127 -17.82 -28.62 -18.20
C ALA A 127 -18.28 -27.50 -19.15
N ALA A 128 -17.44 -26.50 -19.32
CA ALA A 128 -17.68 -25.38 -20.22
C ALA A 128 -16.36 -24.86 -20.81
N ASP A 129 -16.43 -24.47 -22.10
CA ASP A 129 -15.33 -23.81 -22.81
C ASP A 129 -15.75 -22.39 -23.14
N PHE A 130 -14.93 -21.41 -22.72
CA PHE A 130 -15.22 -20.01 -22.98
C PHE A 130 -13.96 -19.16 -23.04
N LYS A 131 -14.11 -17.98 -23.60
CA LYS A 131 -13.04 -17.00 -23.70
C LYS A 131 -13.24 -15.87 -22.67
N ILE A 132 -12.17 -15.49 -21.99
CA ILE A 132 -12.07 -14.23 -21.22
C ILE A 132 -11.11 -13.31 -21.96
N THR A 133 -11.56 -12.10 -22.27
CA THR A 133 -10.72 -11.11 -22.95
C THR A 133 -10.11 -10.11 -21.96
N GLN A 134 -8.96 -9.56 -22.30
CA GLN A 134 -8.35 -8.47 -21.55
C GLN A 134 -9.34 -7.30 -21.35
N LYS A 135 -10.11 -6.96 -22.39
CA LYS A 135 -11.15 -5.90 -22.29
C LYS A 135 -12.19 -6.19 -21.22
N GLN A 136 -12.64 -7.45 -21.08
CA GLN A 136 -13.61 -7.84 -20.04
C GLN A 136 -13.00 -7.73 -18.65
N PHE A 137 -11.77 -8.17 -18.50
CA PHE A 137 -11.04 -8.07 -17.25
C PHE A 137 -10.76 -6.63 -16.85
N ASN A 138 -10.26 -5.80 -17.78
CA ASN A 138 -10.04 -4.38 -17.53
C ASN A 138 -11.32 -3.67 -17.09
N ALA A 139 -12.47 -4.00 -17.72
CA ALA A 139 -13.75 -3.45 -17.29
C ALA A 139 -14.18 -3.88 -15.89
N ALA A 140 -13.81 -5.12 -15.47
CA ALA A 140 -14.13 -5.64 -14.15
C ALA A 140 -13.31 -4.97 -13.03
N ILE A 141 -12.04 -4.67 -13.28
CA ILE A 141 -11.13 -4.06 -12.28
C ILE A 141 -11.04 -2.53 -12.39
N SER A 142 -11.78 -1.90 -13.31
CA SER A 142 -11.63 -0.45 -13.57
C SER A 142 -11.98 0.42 -12.37
N ALA A 143 -12.96 0.02 -11.56
CA ALA A 143 -13.34 0.76 -10.36
C ALA A 143 -12.21 0.74 -9.31
N ASP A 144 -11.58 -0.41 -9.12
CA ASP A 144 -10.46 -0.57 -8.18
C ASP A 144 -9.26 0.25 -8.62
N VAL A 145 -8.92 0.20 -9.91
CA VAL A 145 -7.83 1.03 -10.46
C VAL A 145 -8.16 2.52 -10.33
N THR A 146 -9.41 2.93 -10.53
CA THR A 146 -9.82 4.33 -10.32
C THR A 146 -9.62 4.77 -8.87
N GLN A 147 -9.92 3.91 -7.89
CA GLN A 147 -9.67 4.22 -6.48
C GLN A 147 -8.18 4.48 -6.21
N THR A 148 -7.28 3.71 -6.81
CA THR A 148 -5.83 3.96 -6.65
C THR A 148 -5.39 5.31 -7.25
N ILE A 149 -6.01 5.74 -8.35
CA ILE A 149 -5.74 7.06 -8.94
C ILE A 149 -6.28 8.20 -8.05
N THR A 150 -7.44 7.99 -7.40
CA THR A 150 -7.94 8.95 -6.41
C THR A 150 -6.96 9.14 -5.25
N GLN A 151 -6.32 8.06 -4.77
CA GLN A 151 -5.27 8.19 -3.75
C GLN A 151 -4.05 8.95 -4.28
N CYS A 152 -3.75 8.84 -5.58
CA CYS A 152 -2.68 9.65 -6.18
C CYS A 152 -3.03 11.15 -6.20
N GLU A 153 -4.30 11.51 -6.37
CA GLU A 153 -4.75 12.92 -6.26
C GLU A 153 -4.56 13.41 -4.82
N LEU A 154 -5.06 12.65 -3.84
CA LEU A 154 -4.98 13.00 -2.42
C LEU A 154 -3.53 13.17 -1.93
N VAL A 155 -2.64 12.25 -2.28
CA VAL A 155 -1.23 12.33 -1.87
C VAL A 155 -0.51 13.54 -2.47
N LEU A 156 -0.90 13.98 -3.66
CA LEU A 156 -0.37 15.22 -4.27
C LEU A 156 -0.90 16.46 -3.55
N GLU A 157 -2.19 16.48 -3.20
CA GLU A 157 -2.80 17.56 -2.40
C GLU A 157 -2.11 17.68 -1.04
N ASP A 158 -1.93 16.58 -0.32
CA ASP A 158 -1.24 16.53 0.98
C ASP A 158 0.22 17.01 0.88
N ALA A 159 0.90 16.67 -0.21
CA ALA A 159 2.25 17.14 -0.49
C ALA A 159 2.31 18.61 -0.93
N ASN A 160 1.17 19.27 -1.20
CA ASN A 160 1.06 20.57 -1.85
C ASN A 160 1.81 20.63 -3.20
N LEU A 161 1.66 19.59 -4.01
CA LEU A 161 2.28 19.43 -5.32
C LEU A 161 1.22 19.18 -6.39
N SER A 162 1.59 19.46 -7.63
CA SER A 162 0.84 19.07 -8.83
C SER A 162 1.56 17.95 -9.57
N GLN A 163 0.88 17.32 -10.54
CA GLN A 163 1.47 16.30 -11.41
C GLN A 163 2.73 16.82 -12.14
N ASN A 164 2.77 18.11 -12.50
CA ASN A 164 3.92 18.73 -13.17
C ASN A 164 5.14 18.89 -12.26
N ASP A 165 4.99 18.80 -10.95
CA ASP A 165 6.07 18.89 -9.98
C ASP A 165 6.75 17.53 -9.75
N ILE A 166 6.20 16.46 -10.35
CA ILE A 166 6.70 15.10 -10.21
C ILE A 166 7.75 14.81 -11.28
N THR A 167 8.93 14.47 -10.82
CA THR A 167 10.07 14.15 -11.67
C THR A 167 9.92 12.78 -12.33
N GLU A 168 9.53 11.77 -11.57
CA GLU A 168 9.29 10.41 -12.05
C GLU A 168 8.26 9.70 -11.15
N VAL A 169 7.53 8.77 -11.76
CA VAL A 169 6.61 7.84 -11.07
C VAL A 169 7.24 6.46 -11.04
N LEU A 170 7.34 5.87 -9.87
CA LEU A 170 7.99 4.60 -9.61
C LEU A 170 6.93 3.54 -9.27
N LEU A 171 6.85 2.49 -10.07
CA LEU A 171 5.94 1.37 -9.88
C LEU A 171 6.60 0.26 -9.07
N VAL A 172 5.93 -0.16 -8.01
CA VAL A 172 6.31 -1.22 -7.08
C VAL A 172 5.14 -2.17 -6.90
N GLY A 173 5.42 -3.41 -6.52
CA GLY A 173 4.41 -4.44 -6.35
C GLY A 173 4.00 -5.14 -7.65
N GLY A 174 3.71 -6.44 -7.54
CA GLY A 174 3.45 -7.31 -8.70
C GLY A 174 2.22 -6.93 -9.52
N SER A 175 1.20 -6.32 -8.88
CA SER A 175 -0.06 -5.93 -9.53
C SER A 175 0.10 -4.72 -10.46
N THR A 176 1.18 -3.95 -10.35
CA THR A 176 1.52 -2.88 -11.31
C THR A 176 1.87 -3.41 -12.71
N ARG A 177 2.08 -4.71 -12.86
CA ARG A 177 2.27 -5.38 -14.17
C ARG A 177 0.98 -5.51 -14.98
N VAL A 178 -0.18 -5.26 -14.38
CA VAL A 178 -1.47 -5.26 -15.09
C VAL A 178 -1.51 -4.04 -16.02
N PRO A 179 -1.73 -4.22 -17.34
CA PRO A 179 -1.65 -3.12 -18.31
C PRO A 179 -2.54 -1.92 -17.96
N LEU A 180 -3.79 -2.16 -17.54
CA LEU A 180 -4.71 -1.10 -17.17
C LEU A 180 -4.16 -0.22 -16.03
N VAL A 181 -3.49 -0.80 -15.05
CA VAL A 181 -2.87 -0.05 -13.94
C VAL A 181 -1.80 0.89 -14.49
N ASN A 182 -0.89 0.35 -15.31
CA ASN A 182 0.21 1.13 -15.90
C ASN A 182 -0.33 2.25 -16.81
N GLU A 183 -1.31 1.94 -17.66
CA GLU A 183 -1.97 2.90 -18.54
C GLU A 183 -2.63 4.02 -17.75
N SER A 184 -3.40 3.71 -16.70
CA SER A 184 -4.09 4.70 -15.87
C SER A 184 -3.11 5.60 -15.11
N VAL A 185 -2.03 5.05 -14.58
CA VAL A 185 -0.98 5.84 -13.91
C VAL A 185 -0.29 6.78 -14.92
N ASN A 186 0.08 6.27 -16.10
CA ASN A 186 0.71 7.08 -17.13
C ASN A 186 -0.21 8.21 -17.63
N GLU A 187 -1.50 7.92 -17.81
CA GLU A 187 -2.50 8.91 -18.21
C GLU A 187 -2.66 10.00 -17.15
N PHE A 188 -2.78 9.59 -15.87
CA PHE A 188 -2.95 10.54 -14.77
C PHE A 188 -1.73 11.47 -14.61
N PHE A 189 -0.52 10.93 -14.60
CA PHE A 189 0.70 11.75 -14.41
C PHE A 189 1.21 12.40 -15.71
N GLY A 190 0.65 12.07 -16.87
CA GLY A 190 1.10 12.59 -18.16
C GLY A 190 2.54 12.19 -18.53
N GLN A 191 3.07 11.16 -17.90
CA GLN A 191 4.43 10.66 -18.15
C GLN A 191 4.48 9.12 -17.99
N GLU A 192 5.51 8.49 -18.56
CA GLU A 192 5.73 7.07 -18.45
C GLU A 192 6.28 6.72 -17.07
N ALA A 193 5.53 5.90 -16.31
CA ALA A 193 5.95 5.39 -15.01
C ALA A 193 7.01 4.29 -15.18
N LYS A 194 7.93 4.19 -14.22
CA LYS A 194 9.08 3.28 -14.27
C LYS A 194 8.97 2.21 -13.20
N MET A 195 9.17 0.96 -13.58
CA MET A 195 9.35 -0.12 -12.60
C MET A 195 10.69 0.02 -11.89
N VAL A 196 10.69 -0.11 -10.57
CA VAL A 196 11.91 -0.09 -9.74
C VAL A 196 12.55 -1.47 -9.81
N GLY A 197 13.44 -1.67 -10.76
CA GLY A 197 14.13 -2.94 -10.95
C GLY A 197 13.14 -4.10 -11.18
N ASN A 198 13.20 -5.13 -10.32
CA ASN A 198 12.13 -6.11 -10.18
C ASN A 198 11.14 -5.58 -9.13
N PRO A 199 9.90 -5.21 -9.49
CA PRO A 199 8.95 -4.63 -8.54
C PRO A 199 8.58 -5.56 -7.37
N ASP A 200 8.75 -6.87 -7.53
CA ASP A 200 8.53 -7.86 -6.46
C ASP A 200 9.66 -7.87 -5.41
N GLU A 201 10.83 -7.31 -5.72
CA GLU A 201 12.04 -7.31 -4.88
C GLU A 201 12.43 -5.93 -4.38
N ALA A 202 11.83 -4.87 -4.93
CA ALA A 202 12.23 -3.49 -4.67
C ALA A 202 12.23 -3.13 -3.18
N VAL A 203 11.18 -3.51 -2.46
CA VAL A 203 11.04 -3.28 -1.02
C VAL A 203 12.11 -4.05 -0.22
N ALA A 204 12.32 -5.33 -0.54
CA ALA A 204 13.31 -6.16 0.16
C ALA A 204 14.74 -5.66 -0.04
N LEU A 205 15.09 -5.22 -1.25
CA LEU A 205 16.40 -4.61 -1.57
C LEU A 205 16.58 -3.29 -0.81
N GLY A 206 15.55 -2.46 -0.75
CA GLY A 206 15.59 -1.20 0.01
C GLY A 206 15.75 -1.43 1.51
N ALA A 207 15.03 -2.41 2.06
CA ALA A 207 15.19 -2.82 3.46
C ALA A 207 16.61 -3.31 3.76
N ALA A 208 17.23 -4.05 2.84
CA ALA A 208 18.62 -4.47 2.96
C ALA A 208 19.59 -3.28 2.95
N ILE A 209 19.37 -2.28 2.09
CA ILE A 209 20.17 -1.04 2.06
C ILE A 209 19.95 -0.25 3.37
N TYR A 210 18.71 -0.13 3.83
CA TYR A 210 18.37 0.52 5.09
C TYR A 210 19.04 -0.16 6.30
N SER A 211 19.14 -1.47 6.29
CA SER A 211 19.86 -2.19 7.36
C SER A 211 21.33 -1.78 7.44
N ALA A 212 21.97 -1.54 6.31
CA ALA A 212 23.35 -1.01 6.26
C ALA A 212 23.44 0.44 6.77
N TYR A 213 22.38 1.24 6.58
CA TYR A 213 22.29 2.60 7.14
C TYR A 213 22.16 2.58 8.68
N LYS A 214 21.40 1.64 9.23
CA LYS A 214 21.12 1.53 10.68
C LYS A 214 22.20 0.80 11.48
N ILE A 215 22.97 -0.07 10.84
CA ILE A 215 24.00 -0.86 11.52
C ILE A 215 25.18 0.03 11.98
N ASP A 216 25.85 -0.39 13.04
CA ASP A 216 27.10 0.25 13.50
C ASP A 216 28.11 0.31 12.35
N SER A 217 28.52 1.52 12.01
CA SER A 217 29.44 1.79 10.89
C SER A 217 30.77 1.01 10.97
N ARG A 218 31.17 0.58 12.18
CA ARG A 218 32.35 -0.27 12.37
C ARG A 218 32.22 -1.65 11.74
N LYS A 219 30.98 -2.13 11.56
CA LYS A 219 30.67 -3.42 10.92
C LYS A 219 30.62 -3.33 9.39
N LEU A 220 30.65 -2.13 8.83
CA LEU A 220 30.62 -1.90 7.37
C LEU A 220 32.03 -1.90 6.79
N ASN A 221 32.18 -2.43 5.57
CA ASN A 221 33.40 -2.27 4.80
C ASN A 221 33.54 -0.82 4.23
N ALA A 222 34.71 -0.48 3.67
CA ALA A 222 34.98 0.87 3.19
C ALA A 222 34.00 1.35 2.09
N SER A 223 33.62 0.46 1.16
CA SER A 223 32.65 0.76 0.11
C SER A 223 31.26 1.05 0.68
N GLN A 224 30.79 0.21 1.60
CA GLN A 224 29.51 0.40 2.28
C GLN A 224 29.47 1.70 3.08
N LYS A 225 30.55 2.04 3.80
CA LYS A 225 30.68 3.32 4.52
C LYS A 225 30.54 4.50 3.58
N ASN A 226 31.27 4.51 2.47
CA ASN A 226 31.17 5.58 1.49
C ASN A 226 29.77 5.69 0.87
N THR A 227 29.10 4.58 0.66
CA THR A 227 27.72 4.54 0.14
C THR A 227 26.73 5.14 1.14
N MET A 228 26.88 4.84 2.44
CA MET A 228 25.99 5.31 3.50
C MET A 228 26.35 6.71 4.03
N ASP A 229 27.53 7.20 3.73
CA ASP A 229 27.97 8.54 4.18
C ASP A 229 27.08 9.64 3.61
N GLY A 230 26.57 10.49 4.51
CA GLY A 230 25.69 11.61 4.18
C GLY A 230 24.25 11.21 3.80
N VAL A 231 23.83 9.95 4.00
CA VAL A 231 22.44 9.55 3.86
C VAL A 231 21.62 10.16 4.99
N LYS A 232 20.49 10.77 4.66
CA LYS A 232 19.47 11.24 5.60
C LYS A 232 18.10 10.76 5.17
N ILE A 233 17.27 10.44 6.16
CA ILE A 233 15.92 9.95 5.95
C ILE A 233 15.00 10.68 6.91
N ASP A 234 14.02 11.33 6.35
CA ASP A 234 12.92 11.94 7.08
C ASP A 234 11.63 11.24 6.69
N GLU A 235 11.04 10.53 7.64
CA GLU A 235 9.76 9.82 7.49
C GLU A 235 8.67 10.56 8.26
N ILE A 236 7.43 10.34 7.86
CA ILE A 236 6.23 10.89 8.51
C ILE A 236 5.25 9.78 8.89
N THR A 237 4.29 10.08 9.76
CA THR A 237 3.14 9.22 10.02
C THR A 237 2.24 9.20 8.78
N GLY A 238 1.77 8.01 8.38
CA GLY A 238 0.83 7.85 7.26
C GLY A 238 -0.61 8.16 7.64
N SER A 239 -0.94 7.98 8.94
CA SER A 239 -2.27 8.19 9.50
C SER A 239 -2.16 8.94 10.82
N ALA A 240 -3.28 9.45 11.33
CA ALA A 240 -3.36 9.94 12.70
C ALA A 240 -3.58 8.76 13.66
N PHE A 241 -2.98 8.86 14.85
CA PHE A 241 -3.10 7.86 15.91
C PHE A 241 -3.70 8.46 17.17
N GLY A 242 -4.62 7.73 17.77
CA GLY A 242 -5.34 8.19 18.95
C GLY A 242 -5.78 7.06 19.87
N THR A 243 -6.77 7.36 20.68
CA THR A 243 -7.44 6.42 21.59
C THR A 243 -8.91 6.77 21.73
N SER A 244 -9.74 5.79 22.03
CA SER A 244 -11.15 6.03 22.37
C SER A 244 -11.25 6.79 23.68
N ALA A 245 -11.97 7.92 23.68
CA ALA A 245 -12.18 8.76 24.84
C ALA A 245 -13.64 9.21 24.96
N LEU A 246 -14.14 9.32 26.21
CA LEU A 246 -15.44 9.90 26.49
C LEU A 246 -15.32 11.42 26.56
N VAL A 247 -16.13 12.10 25.77
CA VAL A 247 -16.25 13.56 25.80
C VAL A 247 -17.71 13.97 26.02
N THR A 248 -17.93 15.16 26.53
CA THR A 248 -19.29 15.72 26.62
C THR A 248 -19.84 15.96 25.22
N ASN A 249 -21.04 15.45 24.95
CA ASN A 249 -21.70 15.65 23.67
C ASN A 249 -21.91 17.16 23.40
N PRO A 250 -21.37 17.72 22.31
CA PRO A 250 -21.56 19.14 21.99
C PRO A 250 -23.03 19.54 21.77
N MET A 251 -23.89 18.59 21.41
CA MET A 251 -25.32 18.80 21.17
C MET A 251 -26.18 18.63 22.41
N ASP A 252 -25.71 17.89 23.42
CA ASP A 252 -26.38 17.65 24.69
C ASP A 252 -25.35 17.56 25.82
N PRO A 253 -25.16 18.63 26.63
CA PRO A 253 -24.15 18.66 27.71
C PRO A 253 -24.40 17.61 28.82
N ASN A 254 -25.56 16.99 28.88
CA ASN A 254 -25.87 15.95 29.86
C ASN A 254 -25.52 14.53 29.37
N GLN A 255 -25.08 14.39 28.13
CA GLN A 255 -24.70 13.13 27.52
C GLN A 255 -23.22 13.10 27.22
N SER A 256 -22.60 11.95 27.41
CA SER A 256 -21.23 11.69 26.95
C SER A 256 -21.25 10.80 25.71
N ILE A 257 -20.38 11.08 24.79
CA ILE A 257 -20.17 10.28 23.57
C ILE A 257 -18.73 9.76 23.50
N MET A 258 -18.56 8.61 22.90
CA MET A 258 -17.24 8.05 22.62
C MET A 258 -16.71 8.65 21.32
N VAL A 259 -15.51 9.20 21.37
CA VAL A 259 -14.84 9.78 20.19
C VAL A 259 -13.43 9.21 20.06
N ASN A 260 -12.90 9.23 18.85
CA ASN A 260 -11.50 9.01 18.62
C ASN A 260 -10.70 10.28 19.00
N SER A 261 -9.97 10.24 20.10
CA SER A 261 -9.10 11.34 20.51
C SER A 261 -7.73 11.18 19.84
N ILE A 262 -7.47 11.97 18.80
CA ILE A 262 -6.20 11.96 18.09
C ILE A 262 -5.11 12.53 19.01
N ILE A 263 -3.99 11.80 19.10
CA ILE A 263 -2.80 12.16 19.89
C ILE A 263 -1.64 12.52 18.98
N ILE A 264 -1.48 11.79 17.89
CA ILE A 264 -0.45 12.03 16.88
C ILE A 264 -1.16 12.24 15.54
N GLU A 265 -1.02 13.42 14.99
CA GLU A 265 -1.61 13.77 13.70
C GLU A 265 -0.94 13.01 12.52
N LYS A 266 -1.64 12.92 11.41
CA LYS A 266 -1.08 12.49 10.12
C LYS A 266 0.01 13.47 9.65
N GLY A 267 1.05 12.97 9.00
CA GLY A 267 2.12 13.80 8.45
C GLY A 267 3.16 14.29 9.47
N VAL A 268 3.08 13.85 10.73
CA VAL A 268 4.08 14.20 11.76
C VAL A 268 5.39 13.48 11.50
N GLN A 269 6.51 14.21 11.53
CA GLN A 269 7.84 13.66 11.34
C GLN A 269 8.16 12.59 12.41
N ARG A 270 8.69 11.47 12.00
CA ARG A 270 9.15 10.37 12.86
C ARG A 270 10.66 10.39 13.07
N PRO A 271 11.18 9.97 14.25
CA PRO A 271 10.42 9.55 15.44
C PRO A 271 9.78 10.72 16.18
N CYS A 272 8.57 10.52 16.70
CA CYS A 272 7.86 11.51 17.52
C CYS A 272 7.38 10.87 18.82
N SER A 273 7.13 11.72 19.81
CA SER A 273 6.51 11.35 21.09
C SER A 273 5.59 12.47 21.54
N VAL A 274 4.33 12.16 21.76
CA VAL A 274 3.30 13.10 22.23
C VAL A 274 2.68 12.54 23.50
N THR A 275 2.43 13.38 24.48
CA THR A 275 1.76 13.03 25.72
C THR A 275 0.45 13.79 25.83
N GLN A 276 -0.64 13.06 26.10
CA GLN A 276 -1.98 13.61 26.31
C GLN A 276 -2.49 13.16 27.66
N ASP A 277 -3.05 14.09 28.45
CA ASP A 277 -3.65 13.78 29.75
C ASP A 277 -5.11 13.37 29.57
N TYR A 278 -5.49 12.28 30.23
CA TYR A 278 -6.86 11.79 30.34
C TYR A 278 -7.25 11.62 31.80
N TYR A 279 -8.53 11.72 32.08
CA TYR A 279 -9.07 11.59 33.42
C TYR A 279 -9.97 10.36 33.52
N THR A 280 -10.05 9.78 34.71
CA THR A 280 -10.98 8.69 34.99
C THR A 280 -12.43 9.19 34.96
N VAL A 281 -13.34 8.33 34.47
CA VAL A 281 -14.77 8.67 34.34
C VAL A 281 -15.50 8.76 35.70
N HIS A 282 -14.95 8.07 36.72
CA HIS A 282 -15.51 8.07 38.08
C HIS A 282 -14.41 7.87 39.12
N ASP A 283 -14.69 8.29 40.34
CA ASP A 283 -13.77 8.16 41.47
C ASP A 283 -13.45 6.69 41.76
N ASN A 284 -12.21 6.43 42.17
CA ASN A 284 -11.71 5.09 42.49
C ASN A 284 -11.72 4.07 41.32
N GLN A 285 -11.68 4.52 40.08
CA GLN A 285 -11.53 3.65 38.93
C GLN A 285 -10.19 2.91 39.00
N THR A 286 -10.23 1.58 39.03
CA THR A 286 -9.03 0.72 39.19
C THR A 286 -8.58 0.05 37.90
N LYS A 287 -9.36 0.18 36.82
CA LYS A 287 -9.03 -0.37 35.51
C LYS A 287 -9.21 0.68 34.43
N LEU A 288 -8.29 0.70 33.52
CA LEU A 288 -8.33 1.51 32.32
C LEU A 288 -8.25 0.59 31.10
N HIS A 289 -9.16 0.77 30.17
CA HIS A 289 -9.07 0.15 28.85
C HIS A 289 -8.46 1.18 27.92
N LEU A 290 -7.41 0.82 27.22
CA LEU A 290 -6.72 1.67 26.26
C LEU A 290 -6.72 0.96 24.92
N ASP A 291 -7.37 1.56 23.95
CA ASP A 291 -7.30 1.16 22.55
C ASP A 291 -6.34 2.10 21.82
N VAL A 292 -5.63 1.58 20.85
CA VAL A 292 -4.91 2.41 19.90
C VAL A 292 -5.74 2.46 18.63
N THR A 293 -6.15 3.66 18.26
CA THR A 293 -6.95 3.89 17.05
C THR A 293 -6.07 4.48 15.95
N GLU A 294 -6.38 4.13 14.72
CA GLU A 294 -5.83 4.70 13.51
C GLU A 294 -7.00 5.26 12.71
N ALA A 295 -7.05 6.58 12.54
CA ALA A 295 -8.14 7.25 11.86
C ALA A 295 -7.71 8.65 11.40
N GLU A 296 -8.47 9.22 10.50
CA GLU A 296 -8.16 10.57 9.97
C GLU A 296 -8.82 11.69 10.77
N ASP A 297 -9.82 11.41 11.60
CA ASP A 297 -10.60 12.40 12.35
C ASP A 297 -11.04 11.94 13.74
N ASN A 298 -11.65 12.86 14.47
CA ASN A 298 -12.20 12.66 15.81
C ASN A 298 -13.68 12.22 15.78
N ASN A 299 -14.12 11.47 14.79
CA ASN A 299 -15.50 11.04 14.70
C ASN A 299 -15.93 10.16 15.89
N GLU A 300 -17.25 10.09 16.13
CA GLU A 300 -17.82 9.16 17.10
C GLU A 300 -17.42 7.74 16.72
N THR A 301 -16.96 6.97 17.69
CA THR A 301 -16.73 5.54 17.54
C THR A 301 -17.93 4.78 18.09
N ASP A 302 -18.47 3.85 17.33
CA ASP A 302 -19.54 2.94 17.73
C ASP A 302 -19.18 2.05 18.94
#